data_e85c12d69d371d82fb632f96dbf8926a
#
_entry.id   e85c12d69d371d82fb632f96dbf8926a
#
_cell.length_a   1.000
_cell.length_b   1.000
_cell.length_c   1.000
_cell.angle_alpha   90.00
_cell.angle_beta   90.00
_cell.angle_gamma   90.00
#
_symmetry.space_group_name_H-M   'P 1'
#
loop_
_entity.id
_entity.type
_entity.pdbx_description
1 polymer ?
#
loop_
_entity_poly.entity_id
_entity_poly.type
_entity_poly.pdbx_seq_one_letter_code
_entity_poly.pdbx_strand_id
1 'polypeptide(L)'
;MAFRITVRSVGWYLTVTYRMNLRPTALITGASRGIGRAIALELAPTHNLILTARTADALSSVAHDAATRGAEVQTIVCDIASPAAVSAAFAAVECDVLINNAGVATIKPLLSLSPEEWHSMIDVNVNALYHVTRAVLPGMIERQRGHVITIGSIAGRNTFVGGSCYSGTKHFVMGFSESLLLEVRDSGVKVSVVMPGSVATDLFPASTDTSWMCMPEDIAGAVRHLVDTPPHLLQYIVEVRPLTPKRRRDGSARG
;
A
#
# COMPACT_ATOMS: atom_id res chain seq x y z
N MET A 1 14.41 -19.54 -3.92
CA MET A 1 14.63 -20.93 -4.34
C MET A 1 15.90 -21.45 -3.65
N ALA A 2 15.84 -22.57 -2.95
CA ALA A 2 17.03 -23.14 -2.30
C ALA A 2 17.55 -24.28 -3.17
N PHE A 3 18.74 -24.14 -3.73
CA PHE A 3 19.43 -25.23 -4.42
C PHE A 3 20.33 -25.95 -3.43
N ARG A 4 20.16 -27.26 -3.31
CA ARG A 4 21.09 -28.11 -2.58
C ARG A 4 22.09 -28.71 -3.58
N ILE A 5 23.34 -28.32 -3.47
CA ILE A 5 24.44 -28.99 -4.20
C ILE A 5 25.14 -29.89 -3.20
N THR A 6 25.07 -31.21 -3.44
CA THR A 6 25.82 -32.22 -2.66
C THR A 6 27.06 -32.57 -3.44
N VAL A 7 28.23 -32.25 -2.91
CA VAL A 7 29.53 -32.64 -3.48
C VAL A 7 30.06 -33.82 -2.67
N ARG A 8 30.38 -34.89 -3.34
CA ARG A 8 31.03 -36.07 -2.75
C ARG A 8 32.55 -35.92 -2.84
N SER A 9 33.22 -35.86 -1.73
CA SER A 9 34.67 -36.02 -1.62
C SER A 9 34.99 -37.28 -0.84
N VAL A 10 36.21 -37.79 -0.92
CA VAL A 10 36.62 -39.04 -0.32
C VAL A 10 36.21 -39.14 1.15
N GLY A 11 35.12 -39.88 1.41
CA GLY A 11 34.61 -40.17 2.76
C GLY A 11 33.65 -39.14 3.41
N TRP A 12 33.30 -38.03 2.76
CA TRP A 12 32.43 -37.00 3.31
C TRP A 12 31.46 -36.45 2.28
N TYR A 13 30.23 -36.10 2.74
CA TYR A 13 29.24 -35.37 1.94
C TYR A 13 29.15 -33.94 2.45
N LEU A 14 29.51 -32.96 1.63
CA LEU A 14 29.27 -31.57 1.91
C LEU A 14 28.01 -31.15 1.18
N THR A 15 26.93 -30.87 1.93
CA THR A 15 25.72 -30.29 1.35
C THR A 15 25.75 -28.78 1.60
N VAL A 16 26.02 -28.03 0.54
CA VAL A 16 25.94 -26.56 0.59
C VAL A 16 24.54 -26.15 0.12
N THR A 17 23.80 -25.56 1.01
CA THR A 17 22.51 -24.95 0.66
C THR A 17 22.76 -23.52 0.21
N TYR A 18 22.74 -23.27 -1.08
CA TYR A 18 22.75 -21.92 -1.63
C TYR A 18 21.34 -21.32 -1.48
N ARG A 19 21.15 -20.41 -0.55
CA ARG A 19 20.02 -19.49 -0.60
C ARG A 19 20.40 -18.39 -1.60
N MET A 20 19.84 -18.42 -2.79
CA MET A 20 19.78 -17.21 -3.59
C MET A 20 19.02 -16.19 -2.75
N ASN A 21 19.67 -15.12 -2.40
CA ASN A 21 19.03 -13.96 -1.74
C ASN A 21 18.19 -13.26 -2.83
N LEU A 22 17.05 -13.86 -3.17
CA LEU A 22 16.09 -13.24 -4.09
C LEU A 22 15.65 -11.93 -3.44
N ARG A 23 15.75 -10.84 -4.17
CA ARG A 23 15.21 -9.55 -3.72
C ARG A 23 13.74 -9.75 -3.35
N PRO A 24 13.27 -9.24 -2.19
CA PRO A 24 11.86 -9.33 -1.85
C PRO A 24 11.02 -8.58 -2.88
N THR A 25 9.81 -9.04 -3.11
CA THR A 25 8.88 -8.46 -4.09
C THR A 25 7.79 -7.67 -3.37
N ALA A 26 7.57 -6.42 -3.79
CA ALA A 26 6.49 -5.58 -3.32
C ALA A 26 5.42 -5.39 -4.40
N LEU A 27 4.16 -5.72 -4.08
CA LEU A 27 2.99 -5.39 -4.88
C LEU A 27 2.40 -4.07 -4.41
N ILE A 28 2.23 -3.10 -5.32
CA ILE A 28 1.74 -1.76 -5.01
C ILE A 28 0.50 -1.46 -5.84
N THR A 29 -0.64 -1.22 -5.18
CA THR A 29 -1.86 -0.78 -5.86
C THR A 29 -1.91 0.74 -6.01
N GLY A 30 -2.47 1.23 -7.13
CA GLY A 30 -2.50 2.67 -7.43
C GLY A 30 -1.11 3.27 -7.63
N ALA A 31 -0.20 2.51 -8.25
CA ALA A 31 1.22 2.86 -8.37
C ALA A 31 1.54 3.94 -9.41
N SER A 32 0.57 4.35 -10.24
CA SER A 32 0.83 5.23 -11.41
C SER A 32 1.13 6.69 -11.06
N ARG A 33 0.80 7.16 -9.85
CA ARG A 33 1.00 8.56 -9.43
C ARG A 33 1.00 8.72 -7.90
N GLY A 34 1.24 9.93 -7.43
CA GLY A 34 1.12 10.33 -6.03
C GLY A 34 1.92 9.43 -5.08
N ILE A 35 1.31 9.04 -3.97
CA ILE A 35 1.92 8.23 -2.93
C ILE A 35 2.39 6.87 -3.48
N GLY A 36 1.58 6.20 -4.31
CA GLY A 36 1.95 4.89 -4.86
C GLY A 36 3.18 4.94 -5.75
N ARG A 37 3.33 5.98 -6.59
CA ARG A 37 4.55 6.22 -7.37
C ARG A 37 5.75 6.47 -6.46
N ALA A 38 5.59 7.32 -5.45
CA ALA A 38 6.68 7.61 -4.51
C ALA A 38 7.15 6.35 -3.77
N ILE A 39 6.22 5.50 -3.31
CA ILE A 39 6.53 4.22 -2.68
C ILE A 39 7.27 3.29 -3.65
N ALA A 40 6.83 3.19 -4.91
CA ALA A 40 7.51 2.37 -5.91
C ALA A 40 8.97 2.80 -6.10
N LEU A 41 9.22 4.10 -6.24
CA LEU A 41 10.56 4.64 -6.42
C LEU A 41 11.43 4.52 -5.17
N GLU A 42 10.86 4.60 -3.98
CA GLU A 42 11.55 4.43 -2.70
C GLU A 42 11.97 2.98 -2.46
N LEU A 43 11.12 2.01 -2.83
CA LEU A 43 11.42 0.59 -2.65
C LEU A 43 12.29 0.01 -3.78
N ALA A 44 12.33 0.62 -4.96
CA ALA A 44 13.05 0.13 -6.14
C ALA A 44 14.53 -0.25 -5.89
N PRO A 45 15.33 0.46 -5.06
CA PRO A 45 16.71 0.06 -4.80
C PRO A 45 16.88 -1.30 -4.10
N THR A 46 15.84 -1.82 -3.44
CA THR A 46 15.94 -3.02 -2.59
C THR A 46 14.90 -4.09 -2.88
N HIS A 47 13.83 -3.78 -3.60
CA HIS A 47 12.73 -4.70 -3.92
C HIS A 47 12.53 -4.84 -5.42
N ASN A 48 12.10 -6.00 -5.85
CA ASN A 48 11.41 -6.16 -7.13
C ASN A 48 9.98 -5.68 -6.96
N LEU A 49 9.38 -5.16 -8.02
CA LEU A 49 8.10 -4.48 -7.92
C LEU A 49 7.05 -5.09 -8.85
N ILE A 50 5.85 -5.26 -8.33
CA ILE A 50 4.65 -5.50 -9.11
C ILE A 50 3.78 -4.26 -8.95
N LEU A 51 3.64 -3.49 -10.02
CA LEU A 51 2.91 -2.22 -10.02
C LEU A 51 1.55 -2.40 -10.69
N THR A 52 0.48 -1.98 -10.03
CA THR A 52 -0.85 -2.04 -10.62
C THR A 52 -1.57 -0.70 -10.61
N ALA A 53 -2.22 -0.40 -11.72
CA ALA A 53 -3.11 0.74 -11.92
C ALA A 53 -4.06 0.47 -13.11
N ARG A 54 -4.99 1.39 -13.36
CA ARG A 54 -5.98 1.28 -14.45
C ARG A 54 -5.45 1.66 -15.82
N THR A 55 -4.39 2.47 -15.91
CA THR A 55 -3.85 3.01 -17.15
C THR A 55 -2.43 2.53 -17.40
N ALA A 56 -2.20 1.97 -18.58
CA ALA A 56 -0.91 1.37 -18.97
C ALA A 56 0.21 2.42 -19.07
N ASP A 57 -0.03 3.55 -19.74
CA ASP A 57 1.00 4.55 -20.04
C ASP A 57 1.61 5.14 -18.76
N ALA A 58 0.73 5.58 -17.82
CA ALA A 58 1.20 6.12 -16.55
C ALA A 58 1.95 5.08 -15.71
N LEU A 59 1.55 3.80 -15.81
CA LEU A 59 2.21 2.70 -15.10
C LEU A 59 3.58 2.39 -15.71
N SER A 60 3.69 2.42 -17.05
CA SER A 60 4.93 2.20 -17.78
C SER A 60 6.01 3.24 -17.45
N SER A 61 5.62 4.52 -17.30
CA SER A 61 6.54 5.58 -16.88
C SER A 61 7.15 5.29 -15.50
N VAL A 62 6.31 4.89 -14.53
CA VAL A 62 6.79 4.56 -13.18
C VAL A 62 7.66 3.29 -13.19
N ALA A 63 7.29 2.30 -14.00
CA ALA A 63 8.08 1.08 -14.16
C ALA A 63 9.47 1.37 -14.73
N HIS A 64 9.57 2.25 -15.73
CA HIS A 64 10.86 2.70 -16.27
C HIS A 64 11.71 3.38 -15.19
N ASP A 65 11.14 4.36 -14.47
CA ASP A 65 11.84 5.09 -13.41
C ASP A 65 12.32 4.15 -12.28
N ALA A 66 11.51 3.16 -11.92
CA ALA A 66 11.88 2.17 -10.91
C ALA A 66 12.97 1.21 -11.39
N ALA A 67 12.92 0.80 -12.67
CA ALA A 67 13.95 -0.06 -13.27
C ALA A 67 15.31 0.64 -13.31
N THR A 68 15.38 1.96 -13.59
CA THR A 68 16.63 2.73 -13.52
C THR A 68 17.23 2.78 -12.12
N ARG A 69 16.44 2.52 -11.09
CA ARG A 69 16.86 2.40 -9.67
C ARG A 69 17.22 0.95 -9.27
N GLY A 70 17.20 0.03 -10.22
CA GLY A 70 17.67 -1.36 -10.06
C GLY A 70 16.60 -2.38 -9.70
N ALA A 71 15.30 -2.06 -9.76
CA ALA A 71 14.22 -3.02 -9.58
C ALA A 71 13.97 -3.83 -10.85
N GLU A 72 13.65 -5.12 -10.71
CA GLU A 72 12.86 -5.82 -11.72
C GLU A 72 11.39 -5.41 -11.53
N VAL A 73 10.73 -4.99 -12.61
CA VAL A 73 9.37 -4.44 -12.52
C VAL A 73 8.42 -5.19 -13.42
N GLN A 74 7.36 -5.71 -12.84
CA GLN A 74 6.19 -6.21 -13.54
C GLN A 74 5.06 -5.20 -13.42
N THR A 75 4.34 -4.95 -14.51
CA THR A 75 3.15 -4.10 -14.52
C THR A 75 1.89 -4.93 -14.75
N ILE A 76 0.84 -4.67 -13.99
CA ILE A 76 -0.48 -5.30 -14.12
C ILE A 76 -1.52 -4.19 -14.28
N VAL A 77 -2.07 -4.06 -15.48
CA VAL A 77 -3.20 -3.15 -15.73
C VAL A 77 -4.47 -3.81 -15.22
N CYS A 78 -5.05 -3.25 -14.16
CA CYS A 78 -6.21 -3.84 -13.49
C CYS A 78 -7.09 -2.74 -12.87
N ASP A 79 -8.39 -2.82 -13.11
CA ASP A 79 -9.35 -2.10 -12.27
C ASP A 79 -9.65 -2.95 -11.03
N ILE A 80 -9.06 -2.55 -9.91
CA ILE A 80 -9.18 -3.27 -8.64
C ILE A 80 -10.59 -3.16 -8.01
N ALA A 81 -11.47 -2.28 -8.51
CA ALA A 81 -12.88 -2.24 -8.13
C ALA A 81 -13.66 -3.43 -8.71
N SER A 82 -13.12 -4.13 -9.72
CA SER A 82 -13.72 -5.33 -10.30
C SER A 82 -13.19 -6.60 -9.64
N PRO A 83 -14.02 -7.35 -8.88
CA PRO A 83 -13.60 -8.61 -8.25
C PRO A 83 -13.08 -9.65 -9.26
N ALA A 84 -13.72 -9.74 -10.43
CA ALA A 84 -13.31 -10.66 -11.49
C ALA A 84 -11.94 -10.29 -12.07
N ALA A 85 -11.68 -8.99 -12.30
CA ALA A 85 -10.39 -8.52 -12.77
C ALA A 85 -9.28 -8.79 -11.73
N VAL A 86 -9.55 -8.56 -10.45
CA VAL A 86 -8.61 -8.86 -9.36
C VAL A 86 -8.30 -10.35 -9.30
N SER A 87 -9.34 -11.20 -9.34
CA SER A 87 -9.14 -12.65 -9.31
C SER A 87 -8.28 -13.15 -10.48
N ALA A 88 -8.53 -12.65 -11.68
CA ALA A 88 -7.74 -13.02 -12.86
C ALA A 88 -6.30 -12.48 -12.80
N ALA A 89 -6.13 -11.22 -12.38
CA ALA A 89 -4.84 -10.54 -12.40
C ALA A 89 -3.86 -11.02 -11.31
N PHE A 90 -4.40 -11.42 -10.14
CA PHE A 90 -3.57 -11.75 -8.97
C PHE A 90 -3.56 -13.23 -8.58
N ALA A 91 -4.21 -14.12 -9.34
CA ALA A 91 -4.31 -15.56 -9.02
C ALA A 91 -2.95 -16.27 -8.82
N ALA A 92 -1.91 -15.82 -9.51
CA ALA A 92 -0.57 -16.40 -9.44
C ALA A 92 0.48 -15.39 -8.92
N VAL A 93 0.04 -14.29 -8.33
CA VAL A 93 0.95 -13.25 -7.83
C VAL A 93 1.49 -13.66 -6.46
N GLU A 94 2.80 -13.76 -6.38
CA GLU A 94 3.53 -13.92 -5.12
C GLU A 94 4.25 -12.61 -4.78
N CYS A 95 4.06 -12.12 -3.56
CA CYS A 95 4.77 -10.95 -3.05
C CYS A 95 5.12 -11.11 -1.57
N ASP A 96 6.19 -10.48 -1.14
CA ASP A 96 6.61 -10.41 0.27
C ASP A 96 5.97 -9.23 0.99
N VAL A 97 5.66 -8.16 0.24
CA VAL A 97 5.03 -6.95 0.74
C VAL A 97 3.84 -6.59 -0.15
N LEU A 98 2.66 -6.43 0.43
CA LEU A 98 1.49 -5.84 -0.23
C LEU A 98 1.30 -4.41 0.25
N ILE A 99 1.31 -3.44 -0.67
CA ILE A 99 0.96 -2.05 -0.39
C ILE A 99 -0.42 -1.75 -0.97
N ASN A 100 -1.44 -1.80 -0.13
CA ASN A 100 -2.77 -1.34 -0.45
C ASN A 100 -2.80 0.21 -0.40
N ASN A 101 -2.45 0.84 -1.51
CA ASN A 101 -2.38 2.30 -1.60
C ASN A 101 -3.53 2.91 -2.42
N ALA A 102 -4.07 2.20 -3.40
CA ALA A 102 -5.15 2.74 -4.22
C ALA A 102 -6.31 3.27 -3.38
N GLY A 103 -6.79 4.44 -3.74
CA GLY A 103 -7.89 5.08 -3.05
C GLY A 103 -8.41 6.30 -3.80
N VAL A 104 -9.67 6.61 -3.56
CA VAL A 104 -10.36 7.80 -4.10
C VAL A 104 -11.05 8.56 -2.97
N ALA A 105 -11.24 9.86 -3.17
CA ALA A 105 -11.96 10.70 -2.22
C ALA A 105 -12.86 11.69 -2.95
N THR A 106 -14.11 11.75 -2.52
CA THR A 106 -15.04 12.83 -2.85
C THR A 106 -15.52 13.45 -1.53
N ILE A 107 -15.21 14.72 -1.35
CA ILE A 107 -15.53 15.44 -0.12
C ILE A 107 -16.72 16.35 -0.38
N LYS A 108 -17.90 15.91 0.04
CA LYS A 108 -19.18 16.63 -0.11
C LYS A 108 -20.11 16.33 1.05
N PRO A 109 -21.02 17.25 1.43
CA PRO A 109 -22.14 16.95 2.33
C PRO A 109 -22.93 15.74 1.80
N LEU A 110 -23.46 14.91 2.70
CA LEU A 110 -24.14 13.66 2.32
C LEU A 110 -25.23 13.83 1.27
N LEU A 111 -26.06 14.88 1.40
CA LEU A 111 -27.14 15.15 0.45
C LEU A 111 -26.68 15.66 -0.92
N SER A 112 -25.41 16.05 -1.04
CA SER A 112 -24.79 16.49 -2.30
C SER A 112 -23.91 15.41 -2.93
N LEU A 113 -23.72 14.30 -2.26
CA LEU A 113 -22.94 13.16 -2.75
C LEU A 113 -23.84 12.29 -3.61
N SER A 114 -23.43 12.04 -4.87
CA SER A 114 -24.21 11.16 -5.74
C SER A 114 -24.02 9.67 -5.35
N PRO A 115 -24.98 8.80 -5.72
CA PRO A 115 -24.82 7.34 -5.53
C PRO A 115 -23.56 6.79 -6.19
N GLU A 116 -23.20 7.28 -7.38
CA GLU A 116 -22.01 6.84 -8.13
C GLU A 116 -20.73 7.24 -7.39
N GLU A 117 -20.66 8.46 -6.85
CA GLU A 117 -19.52 8.91 -6.05
C GLU A 117 -19.39 8.10 -4.75
N TRP A 118 -20.52 7.77 -4.12
CA TRP A 118 -20.58 6.89 -2.96
C TRP A 118 -20.03 5.50 -3.30
N HIS A 119 -20.59 4.85 -4.34
CA HIS A 119 -20.18 3.51 -4.74
C HIS A 119 -18.71 3.47 -5.17
N SER A 120 -18.22 4.46 -5.89
CA SER A 120 -16.82 4.57 -6.28
C SER A 120 -15.88 4.54 -5.06
N MET A 121 -16.22 5.26 -3.97
CA MET A 121 -15.42 5.23 -2.75
C MET A 121 -15.51 3.88 -2.02
N ILE A 122 -16.68 3.26 -1.96
CA ILE A 122 -16.84 1.94 -1.36
C ILE A 122 -16.08 0.89 -2.17
N ASP A 123 -16.22 0.89 -3.48
CA ASP A 123 -15.61 -0.13 -4.34
C ASP A 123 -14.07 -0.07 -4.31
N VAL A 124 -13.50 1.15 -4.35
CA VAL A 124 -12.04 1.30 -4.36
C VAL A 124 -11.43 1.24 -2.96
N ASN A 125 -12.02 1.92 -1.97
CA ASN A 125 -11.40 2.04 -0.65
C ASN A 125 -11.73 0.86 0.30
N VAL A 126 -12.82 0.13 0.03
CA VAL A 126 -13.32 -0.97 0.88
C VAL A 126 -13.23 -2.31 0.14
N ASN A 127 -14.02 -2.47 -0.93
CA ASN A 127 -14.13 -3.74 -1.64
C ASN A 127 -12.80 -4.18 -2.26
N ALA A 128 -12.09 -3.27 -2.93
CA ALA A 128 -10.79 -3.58 -3.54
C ALA A 128 -9.72 -3.93 -2.50
N LEU A 129 -9.70 -3.27 -1.33
CA LEU A 129 -8.81 -3.64 -0.22
C LEU A 129 -8.98 -5.12 0.17
N TYR A 130 -10.23 -5.55 0.34
CA TYR A 130 -10.55 -6.95 0.62
C TYR A 130 -10.13 -7.88 -0.51
N HIS A 131 -10.50 -7.57 -1.76
CA HIS A 131 -10.24 -8.46 -2.89
C HIS A 131 -8.74 -8.66 -3.15
N VAL A 132 -7.95 -7.58 -3.16
CA VAL A 132 -6.50 -7.65 -3.40
C VAL A 132 -5.81 -8.37 -2.25
N THR A 133 -6.14 -8.02 -1.00
CA THR A 133 -5.55 -8.69 0.18
C THR A 133 -5.84 -10.18 0.15
N ARG A 134 -7.11 -10.56 -0.08
CA ARG A 134 -7.51 -11.97 -0.15
C ARG A 134 -6.79 -12.76 -1.24
N ALA A 135 -6.49 -12.12 -2.37
CA ALA A 135 -5.83 -12.80 -3.49
C ALA A 135 -4.39 -13.21 -3.18
N VAL A 136 -3.64 -12.39 -2.42
CA VAL A 136 -2.20 -12.64 -2.18
C VAL A 136 -1.89 -13.21 -0.78
N LEU A 137 -2.80 -13.04 0.17
CA LEU A 137 -2.61 -13.45 1.57
C LEU A 137 -2.32 -14.95 1.74
N PRO A 138 -2.99 -15.89 1.04
CA PRO A 138 -2.72 -17.32 1.18
C PRO A 138 -1.26 -17.68 0.95
N GLY A 139 -0.62 -17.12 -0.08
CA GLY A 139 0.80 -17.35 -0.35
C GLY A 139 1.71 -16.78 0.74
N MET A 140 1.36 -15.65 1.38
CA MET A 140 2.11 -15.12 2.52
C MET A 140 2.01 -16.05 3.74
N ILE A 141 0.81 -16.57 4.03
CA ILE A 141 0.56 -17.52 5.13
C ILE A 141 1.31 -18.83 4.90
N GLU A 142 1.25 -19.40 3.71
CA GLU A 142 1.96 -20.63 3.35
C GLU A 142 3.49 -20.50 3.54
N ARG A 143 4.05 -19.36 3.13
CA ARG A 143 5.48 -19.06 3.31
C ARG A 143 5.84 -18.62 4.72
N GLN A 144 4.86 -18.44 5.61
CA GLN A 144 5.04 -17.92 6.97
C GLN A 144 5.82 -16.59 6.99
N ARG A 145 5.62 -15.78 5.98
CA ARG A 145 6.32 -14.51 5.76
C ARG A 145 5.49 -13.59 4.87
N GLY A 146 5.26 -12.38 5.34
CA GLY A 146 4.61 -11.34 4.55
C GLY A 146 4.43 -10.05 5.34
N HIS A 147 4.15 -8.96 4.63
CA HIS A 147 3.79 -7.69 5.24
C HIS A 147 2.69 -7.01 4.43
N VAL A 148 1.50 -6.91 4.98
CA VAL A 148 0.40 -6.12 4.40
C VAL A 148 0.45 -4.72 4.99
N ILE A 149 0.70 -3.71 4.15
CA ILE A 149 0.73 -2.30 4.53
C ILE A 149 -0.41 -1.59 3.81
N THR A 150 -1.31 -0.96 4.56
CA THR A 150 -2.43 -0.21 3.98
C THR A 150 -2.25 1.29 4.19
N ILE A 151 -2.40 2.06 3.11
CA ILE A 151 -2.43 3.52 3.19
C ILE A 151 -3.82 3.96 3.63
N GLY A 152 -3.93 4.21 4.92
CA GLY A 152 -5.12 4.73 5.57
C GLY A 152 -5.30 6.23 5.36
N SER A 153 -5.66 6.92 6.43
CA SER A 153 -5.71 8.39 6.55
C SER A 153 -5.95 8.74 8.02
N ILE A 154 -5.57 9.93 8.44
CA ILE A 154 -6.04 10.49 9.72
C ILE A 154 -7.58 10.59 9.77
N ALA A 155 -8.26 10.63 8.61
CA ALA A 155 -9.72 10.55 8.49
C ALA A 155 -10.31 9.22 8.99
N GLY A 156 -9.49 8.19 9.19
CA GLY A 156 -9.86 6.93 9.85
C GLY A 156 -9.98 7.03 11.38
N ARG A 157 -9.64 8.18 11.96
CA ARG A 157 -9.81 8.50 13.39
C ARG A 157 -10.52 9.83 13.64
N ASN A 158 -10.30 10.79 12.75
CA ASN A 158 -10.82 12.15 12.87
C ASN A 158 -11.78 12.42 11.73
N THR A 159 -13.06 12.48 12.02
CA THR A 159 -14.09 12.83 11.04
C THR A 159 -14.12 14.35 10.77
N PHE A 160 -14.70 14.75 9.66
CA PHE A 160 -14.85 16.16 9.28
C PHE A 160 -16.10 16.37 8.42
N VAL A 161 -16.56 17.60 8.34
CA VAL A 161 -17.74 17.97 7.54
C VAL A 161 -17.51 17.66 6.06
N GLY A 162 -18.46 16.98 5.43
CA GLY A 162 -18.35 16.50 4.04
C GLY A 162 -17.58 15.18 3.90
N GLY A 163 -17.05 14.62 4.98
CA GLY A 163 -16.29 13.38 4.99
C GLY A 163 -17.10 12.13 5.29
N SER A 164 -18.42 12.15 5.33
CA SER A 164 -19.25 11.02 5.80
C SER A 164 -18.92 9.69 5.11
N CYS A 165 -18.81 9.66 3.80
CA CYS A 165 -18.39 8.45 3.08
C CYS A 165 -16.89 8.21 3.23
N TYR A 166 -16.06 9.18 2.87
CA TYR A 166 -14.61 9.02 2.89
C TYR A 166 -14.08 8.61 4.26
N SER A 167 -14.47 9.35 5.34
CA SER A 167 -14.08 8.97 6.70
C SER A 167 -14.60 7.58 7.07
N GLY A 168 -15.83 7.23 6.66
CA GLY A 168 -16.38 5.89 6.86
C GLY A 168 -15.50 4.81 6.23
N THR A 169 -15.06 5.00 4.97
CA THR A 169 -14.15 4.05 4.32
C THR A 169 -12.80 3.95 5.03
N LYS A 170 -12.28 5.07 5.56
CA LYS A 170 -10.99 5.08 6.27
C LYS A 170 -11.08 4.52 7.70
N HIS A 171 -12.25 4.60 8.36
CA HIS A 171 -12.52 3.84 9.60
C HIS A 171 -12.61 2.34 9.33
N PHE A 172 -13.25 1.93 8.20
CA PHE A 172 -13.24 0.54 7.77
C PHE A 172 -11.81 -0.01 7.65
N VAL A 173 -10.89 0.73 7.02
CA VAL A 173 -9.47 0.35 6.89
C VAL A 173 -8.86 0.04 8.25
N MET A 174 -9.16 0.84 9.28
CA MET A 174 -8.62 0.63 10.62
C MET A 174 -9.13 -0.68 11.23
N GLY A 175 -10.45 -0.88 11.27
CA GLY A 175 -11.05 -2.09 11.84
C GLY A 175 -10.68 -3.35 11.06
N PHE A 176 -10.67 -3.28 9.73
CA PHE A 176 -10.23 -4.38 8.86
C PHE A 176 -8.78 -4.78 9.13
N SER A 177 -7.86 -3.80 9.19
CA SER A 177 -6.43 -4.08 9.37
C SER A 177 -6.14 -4.61 10.77
N GLU A 178 -6.85 -4.14 11.81
CA GLU A 178 -6.69 -4.64 13.17
C GLU A 178 -7.16 -6.09 13.29
N SER A 179 -8.33 -6.42 12.75
CA SER A 179 -8.83 -7.79 12.75
C SER A 179 -7.92 -8.72 11.95
N LEU A 180 -7.51 -8.29 10.75
CA LEU A 180 -6.59 -9.06 9.91
C LEU A 180 -5.25 -9.35 10.62
N LEU A 181 -4.70 -8.36 11.34
CA LEU A 181 -3.50 -8.56 12.16
C LEU A 181 -3.67 -9.71 13.14
N LEU A 182 -4.80 -9.75 13.85
CA LEU A 182 -5.07 -10.80 14.85
C LEU A 182 -5.23 -12.19 14.20
N GLU A 183 -5.76 -12.23 12.98
CA GLU A 183 -5.96 -13.48 12.22
C GLU A 183 -4.64 -14.08 11.70
N VAL A 184 -3.65 -13.24 11.32
CA VAL A 184 -2.50 -13.73 10.53
C VAL A 184 -1.15 -13.63 11.24
N ARG A 185 -1.03 -12.95 12.38
CA ARG A 185 0.25 -12.74 13.10
C ARG A 185 0.94 -14.04 13.48
N ASP A 186 0.18 -15.07 13.85
CA ASP A 186 0.71 -16.37 14.24
C ASP A 186 1.24 -17.16 13.02
N SER A 187 0.88 -16.74 11.81
CA SER A 187 1.43 -17.23 10.55
C SER A 187 2.64 -16.41 10.07
N GLY A 188 3.24 -15.57 10.89
CA GLY A 188 4.41 -14.77 10.54
C GLY A 188 4.14 -13.62 9.55
N VAL A 189 2.86 -13.25 9.32
CA VAL A 189 2.46 -12.14 8.46
C VAL A 189 2.22 -10.89 9.30
N LYS A 190 2.91 -9.80 8.94
CA LYS A 190 2.73 -8.49 9.56
C LYS A 190 1.60 -7.71 8.88
N VAL A 191 0.89 -6.89 9.64
CA VAL A 191 -0.10 -5.94 9.12
C VAL A 191 0.16 -4.57 9.72
N SER A 192 0.27 -3.55 8.87
CA SER A 192 0.52 -2.17 9.29
C SER A 192 -0.40 -1.20 8.54
N VAL A 193 -0.69 -0.07 9.17
CA VAL A 193 -1.43 1.04 8.57
C VAL A 193 -0.59 2.30 8.64
N VAL A 194 -0.33 2.93 7.51
CA VAL A 194 0.20 4.30 7.45
C VAL A 194 -0.99 5.25 7.35
N MET A 195 -1.06 6.25 8.23
CA MET A 195 -2.14 7.22 8.31
C MET A 195 -1.64 8.61 7.92
N PRO A 196 -1.68 8.97 6.64
CA PRO A 196 -1.30 10.31 6.21
C PRO A 196 -2.31 11.36 6.68
N GLY A 197 -1.79 12.55 7.00
CA GLY A 197 -2.56 13.79 7.01
C GLY A 197 -2.78 14.30 5.59
N SER A 198 -2.71 15.63 5.40
CA SER A 198 -2.76 16.22 4.06
C SER A 198 -1.45 15.96 3.32
N VAL A 199 -1.52 15.37 2.13
CA VAL A 199 -0.37 15.08 1.25
C VAL A 199 -0.58 15.76 -0.09
N ALA A 200 0.44 16.41 -0.61
CA ALA A 200 0.42 17.11 -1.90
C ALA A 200 0.32 16.11 -3.06
N THR A 201 -0.89 15.79 -3.46
CA THR A 201 -1.21 14.84 -4.54
C THR A 201 -2.35 15.38 -5.39
N ASP A 202 -2.60 14.73 -6.53
CA ASP A 202 -3.73 15.04 -7.43
C ASP A 202 -5.12 14.76 -6.79
N LEU A 203 -5.17 14.36 -5.53
CA LEU A 203 -6.41 14.27 -4.76
C LEU A 203 -6.98 15.66 -4.48
N PHE A 204 -6.14 16.69 -4.50
CA PHE A 204 -6.51 18.08 -4.34
C PHE A 204 -6.57 18.79 -5.70
N PRO A 205 -7.47 19.76 -5.89
CA PRO A 205 -7.47 20.62 -7.08
C PRO A 205 -6.11 21.28 -7.30
N ALA A 206 -5.71 21.47 -8.57
CA ALA A 206 -4.43 22.10 -8.92
C ALA A 206 -4.25 23.52 -8.36
N SER A 207 -5.34 24.22 -8.07
CA SER A 207 -5.34 25.55 -7.42
C SER A 207 -5.09 25.52 -5.92
N THR A 208 -4.98 24.34 -5.32
CA THR A 208 -4.76 24.21 -3.87
C THR A 208 -3.32 24.58 -3.50
N ASP A 209 -3.15 25.46 -2.52
CA ASP A 209 -1.85 25.68 -1.90
C ASP A 209 -1.45 24.43 -1.10
N THR A 210 -0.44 23.73 -1.61
CA THR A 210 0.09 22.48 -1.03
C THR A 210 1.40 22.68 -0.27
N SER A 211 1.92 23.89 -0.18
CA SER A 211 3.24 24.20 0.41
C SER A 211 3.40 23.79 1.88
N TRP A 212 2.30 23.61 2.60
CA TRP A 212 2.25 23.20 4.01
C TRP A 212 1.99 21.69 4.20
N MET A 213 1.69 20.96 3.14
CA MET A 213 1.35 19.52 3.18
C MET A 213 2.61 18.66 3.24
N CYS A 214 2.47 17.42 3.68
CA CYS A 214 3.47 16.40 3.44
C CYS A 214 3.63 16.16 1.94
N MET A 215 4.81 15.74 1.53
CA MET A 215 5.07 15.26 0.17
C MET A 215 4.76 13.75 0.08
N PRO A 216 4.45 13.22 -1.10
CA PRO A 216 4.32 11.77 -1.30
C PRO A 216 5.54 10.97 -0.82
N GLU A 217 6.73 11.54 -0.93
CA GLU A 217 8.01 10.97 -0.51
C GLU A 217 8.09 10.79 1.01
N ASP A 218 7.46 11.67 1.82
CA ASP A 218 7.39 11.53 3.28
C ASP A 218 6.61 10.26 3.67
N ILE A 219 5.56 9.96 2.93
CA ILE A 219 4.76 8.74 3.13
C ILE A 219 5.53 7.51 2.65
N ALA A 220 6.24 7.63 1.53
CA ALA A 220 7.10 6.55 1.03
C ALA A 220 8.22 6.20 2.02
N GLY A 221 8.85 7.19 2.65
CA GLY A 221 9.83 7.00 3.72
C GLY A 221 9.27 6.25 4.93
N ALA A 222 8.03 6.57 5.33
CA ALA A 222 7.35 5.84 6.40
C ALA A 222 7.06 4.37 6.02
N VAL A 223 6.65 4.11 4.78
CA VAL A 223 6.48 2.74 4.25
C VAL A 223 7.81 2.01 4.23
N ARG A 224 8.88 2.65 3.76
CA ARG A 224 10.22 2.09 3.74
C ARG A 224 10.66 1.67 5.14
N HIS A 225 10.48 2.54 6.13
CA HIS A 225 10.78 2.23 7.52
C HIS A 225 10.04 0.98 8.03
N LEU A 226 8.75 0.83 7.70
CA LEU A 226 7.95 -0.35 8.07
C LEU A 226 8.49 -1.63 7.42
N VAL A 227 8.85 -1.57 6.15
CA VAL A 227 9.38 -2.72 5.39
C VAL A 227 10.73 -3.17 5.95
N ASP A 228 11.57 -2.24 6.40
CA ASP A 228 12.89 -2.52 6.96
C ASP A 228 12.85 -3.02 8.42
N THR A 229 11.68 -3.06 9.07
CA THR A 229 11.58 -3.57 10.45
C THR A 229 11.93 -5.06 10.54
N PRO A 230 12.70 -5.48 11.56
CA PRO A 230 13.03 -6.90 11.76
C PRO A 230 11.78 -7.80 11.80
N PRO A 231 11.88 -9.08 11.43
CA PRO A 231 10.72 -9.98 11.37
C PRO A 231 9.92 -10.09 12.69
N HIS A 232 10.58 -10.01 13.83
CA HIS A 232 9.96 -10.12 15.15
C HIS A 232 9.30 -8.82 15.65
N LEU A 233 9.52 -7.70 14.93
CA LEU A 233 8.99 -6.39 15.34
C LEU A 233 7.82 -5.99 14.42
N LEU A 234 6.73 -5.57 15.03
CA LEU A 234 5.58 -4.98 14.36
C LEU A 234 5.39 -3.53 14.81
N GLN A 235 5.35 -2.64 13.85
CA GLN A 235 4.81 -1.29 14.01
C GLN A 235 3.44 -1.26 13.31
N TYR A 236 2.38 -1.28 14.11
CA TYR A 236 1.02 -1.45 13.57
C TYR A 236 0.50 -0.17 12.92
N ILE A 237 0.62 0.97 13.58
CA ILE A 237 0.11 2.25 13.07
C ILE A 237 1.23 3.29 13.05
N VAL A 238 1.42 3.91 11.87
CA VAL A 238 2.33 5.04 11.68
C VAL A 238 1.53 6.23 11.14
N GLU A 239 1.49 7.30 11.92
CA GLU A 239 0.80 8.53 11.55
C GLU A 239 1.79 9.59 11.08
N VAL A 240 1.58 10.14 9.88
CA VAL A 240 2.45 11.16 9.26
C VAL A 240 1.62 12.40 8.98
N ARG A 241 1.96 13.53 9.62
CA ARG A 241 1.22 14.80 9.50
C ARG A 241 2.14 15.95 9.14
N PRO A 242 1.62 16.96 8.42
CA PRO A 242 2.30 18.25 8.36
C PRO A 242 2.55 18.80 9.76
N LEU A 243 3.75 19.33 10.01
CA LEU A 243 4.10 19.94 11.29
C LEU A 243 3.19 21.11 11.61
N THR A 244 2.91 21.96 10.60
CA THR A 244 2.08 23.15 10.75
C THR A 244 0.90 23.07 9.77
N PRO A 245 -0.28 22.57 10.21
CA PRO A 245 -1.44 22.54 9.35
C PRO A 245 -1.93 23.94 9.02
N LYS A 246 -2.48 24.14 7.82
CA LYS A 246 -3.05 25.41 7.40
C LYS A 246 -4.13 25.86 8.41
N ARG A 247 -3.92 26.98 9.06
CA ARG A 247 -4.94 27.59 9.95
C ARG A 247 -6.15 27.99 9.12
N ARG A 248 -7.36 27.58 9.54
CA ARG A 248 -8.58 28.17 9.00
C ARG A 248 -8.56 29.68 9.29
N ARG A 249 -8.86 30.50 8.29
CA ARG A 249 -8.93 31.99 8.44
C ARG A 249 -10.13 32.47 9.25
N ASP A 250 -11.09 31.61 9.51
CA ASP A 250 -12.27 31.88 10.33
C ASP A 250 -11.93 31.56 11.79
N GLY A 251 -11.94 32.56 12.63
CA GLY A 251 -11.62 32.58 14.06
C GLY A 251 -12.52 31.70 14.96
N SER A 252 -13.03 30.57 14.48
CA SER A 252 -13.72 29.59 15.29
C SER A 252 -12.69 28.72 16.02
N ALA A 253 -12.41 29.08 17.27
CA ALA A 253 -11.72 28.22 18.22
C ALA A 253 -12.41 26.84 18.27
N ARG A 254 -11.61 25.80 18.28
CA ARG A 254 -12.10 24.45 18.58
C ARG A 254 -12.53 24.42 20.04
N GLY A 255 -13.83 24.20 20.29
CA GLY A 255 -14.27 23.64 21.55
C GLY A 255 -13.98 22.13 21.54
#